data_9202c41f6e937b682a4f2b46c1386970
#
_entry.id   9202c41f6e937b682a4f2b46c1386970
#
_cell.length_a   1.000
_cell.length_b   1.000
_cell.length_c   1.000
_cell.angle_alpha   90.00
_cell.angle_beta   90.00
_cell.angle_gamma   90.00
#
_symmetry.space_group_name_H-M   'P 1'
#
loop_
_entity.id
_entity.type
_entity.pdbx_description
1 polymer ?
#
loop_
_entity_poly.entity_id
_entity_poly.type
_entity_poly.pdbx_seq_one_letter_code
_entity_poly.pdbx_strand_id
1 'polypeptide(L)'
;MIAGSVLEQAPRFDVHDAETIALEVFGLTGAAAPLTSERDQNFLIESADGSRVVLKIANADESRAMLAAQQDALRHVSPSLVITPRVVPATDGATLSDVPGRDGRSHLVWAITWLPGHPLATARRRTSELYEDLGRQVGALDHALADFDRPAIHREFYWDLANGRTIIDQHRHLVVDAEQRSSLDRLVTEFDRATEPLLSRLPRAVIHSDLNDYNVLVGGGDDLETRDQWISGIVDFGDMVHSYRVADLAIAIAYAILDSDDPLSVASHVVRGYQERVTLDDNELASLFGLVVLRLCMSVCIAADQLRRQPDNLYLGVSQSAIQRVLPKLATIPFALAHAALRAAAGREIEPAGARVAAYLRTQQPAPVIGFDLPREPSIVLDLSVGSPLLNGDVRRNAEPEVTERVFALMRESGVRVAIGRYDEPRLLYVAPAFATGTRVTDEHRTIHIGLDLFAEAGTPVFAPLDGTVHAFADNATPQDYGPVIVLRHTTDDGTEFFTLYGHLSRESLRGLEVGRRVAAGEQIATLGAPDVNGGWTPHLHLQIITDLLGLGTDFPGVARPTQREVWCALC
;
A
#
# COMPACT_ATOMS: atom_id res chain seq x y z
N MET A 1 -10.81 -0.17 -30.45
CA MET A 1 -10.16 0.53 -31.60
C MET A 1 -9.97 2.01 -31.27
N ILE A 2 -9.34 2.40 -30.14
CA ILE A 2 -9.27 3.83 -29.76
C ILE A 2 -7.84 4.32 -29.51
N ALA A 3 -6.87 3.48 -29.17
CA ALA A 3 -5.53 3.95 -28.81
C ALA A 3 -4.56 4.19 -29.98
N GLY A 4 -4.82 3.71 -31.18
CA GLY A 4 -3.89 3.79 -32.32
C GLY A 4 -4.02 5.05 -33.19
N SER A 5 -5.18 5.71 -33.20
CA SER A 5 -5.43 6.86 -34.09
C SER A 5 -5.09 8.22 -33.47
N VAL A 6 -5.05 8.32 -32.15
CA VAL A 6 -4.89 9.59 -31.43
C VAL A 6 -3.46 10.13 -31.50
N LEU A 7 -2.46 9.27 -31.48
CA LEU A 7 -1.04 9.66 -31.53
C LEU A 7 -0.56 10.08 -32.95
N GLU A 8 -1.21 9.56 -34.00
CA GLU A 8 -0.87 9.93 -35.38
C GLU A 8 -1.33 11.33 -35.78
N GLN A 9 -2.16 11.96 -34.94
CA GLN A 9 -2.83 13.24 -35.24
C GLN A 9 -2.46 14.36 -34.27
N ALA A 10 -1.34 14.20 -33.53
CA ALA A 10 -0.84 15.24 -32.65
C ALA A 10 -0.59 16.56 -33.41
N PRO A 11 -0.91 17.72 -32.83
CA PRO A 11 -0.69 19.03 -33.44
C PRO A 11 0.77 19.23 -33.86
N ARG A 12 1.03 20.03 -34.90
CA ARG A 12 2.37 20.32 -35.42
C ARG A 12 2.60 21.83 -35.52
N PHE A 13 2.69 22.47 -34.38
CA PHE A 13 3.01 23.89 -34.24
C PHE A 13 4.45 24.03 -33.78
N ASP A 14 5.15 25.07 -34.23
CA ASP A 14 6.46 25.40 -33.71
C ASP A 14 6.38 26.52 -32.66
N VAL A 15 7.52 26.90 -32.09
CA VAL A 15 7.62 27.95 -31.08
C VAL A 15 7.07 29.29 -31.57
N HIS A 16 7.33 29.64 -32.85
CA HIS A 16 6.85 30.90 -33.42
C HIS A 16 5.33 30.90 -33.63
N ASP A 17 4.76 29.76 -34.03
CA ASP A 17 3.29 29.61 -34.06
C ASP A 17 2.68 29.79 -32.68
N ALA A 18 3.30 29.20 -31.65
CA ALA A 18 2.82 29.31 -30.27
C ALA A 18 2.87 30.77 -29.73
N GLU A 19 3.96 31.50 -30.05
CA GLU A 19 4.09 32.94 -29.72
C GLU A 19 3.03 33.78 -30.44
N THR A 20 2.77 33.49 -31.72
CA THR A 20 1.75 34.18 -32.51
C THR A 20 0.36 33.93 -31.94
N ILE A 21 0.01 32.67 -31.64
CA ILE A 21 -1.28 32.30 -31.02
C ILE A 21 -1.43 32.96 -29.65
N ALA A 22 -0.38 32.95 -28.82
CA ALA A 22 -0.39 33.60 -27.51
C ALA A 22 -0.69 35.10 -27.61
N LEU A 23 -0.07 35.79 -28.59
CA LEU A 23 -0.31 37.20 -28.82
C LEU A 23 -1.69 37.50 -29.41
N GLU A 24 -2.06 36.83 -30.51
CA GLU A 24 -3.28 37.16 -31.24
C GLU A 24 -4.56 36.75 -30.52
N VAL A 25 -4.53 35.58 -29.84
CA VAL A 25 -5.72 35.05 -29.15
C VAL A 25 -5.80 35.56 -27.71
N PHE A 26 -4.69 35.51 -26.97
CA PHE A 26 -4.70 35.79 -25.52
C PHE A 26 -4.09 37.15 -25.15
N GLY A 27 -3.54 37.90 -26.11
CA GLY A 27 -2.85 39.17 -25.83
C GLY A 27 -1.56 39.02 -25.01
N LEU A 28 -0.98 37.80 -24.98
CA LEU A 28 0.20 37.49 -24.20
C LEU A 28 1.47 37.69 -25.05
N THR A 29 2.36 38.55 -24.61
CA THR A 29 3.67 38.75 -25.24
C THR A 29 4.73 38.03 -24.42
N GLY A 30 5.43 37.04 -25.00
CA GLY A 30 6.46 36.29 -24.28
C GLY A 30 7.17 35.28 -25.18
N ALA A 31 8.22 34.66 -24.67
CA ALA A 31 8.93 33.58 -25.34
C ALA A 31 8.20 32.23 -25.06
N ALA A 32 8.03 31.43 -26.11
CA ALA A 32 7.44 30.12 -25.97
C ALA A 32 8.52 29.04 -25.80
N ALA A 33 8.29 28.08 -24.90
CA ALA A 33 9.10 26.87 -24.74
C ALA A 33 8.18 25.64 -24.77
N PRO A 34 8.52 24.58 -25.53
CA PRO A 34 7.68 23.39 -25.60
C PRO A 34 7.70 22.64 -24.27
N LEU A 35 6.52 22.16 -23.86
CA LEU A 35 6.33 21.25 -22.73
C LEU A 35 6.01 19.85 -23.22
N THR A 36 6.46 18.84 -22.49
CA THR A 36 6.17 17.44 -22.82
C THR A 36 4.67 17.18 -22.74
N SER A 37 4.10 16.53 -23.76
CA SER A 37 2.71 16.11 -23.82
C SER A 37 2.59 14.86 -24.72
N GLU A 38 1.66 13.97 -24.39
CA GLU A 38 1.46 12.72 -25.14
C GLU A 38 0.54 12.91 -26.37
N ARG A 39 -0.58 13.63 -26.19
CA ARG A 39 -1.66 13.75 -27.19
C ARG A 39 -1.79 15.14 -27.79
N ASP A 40 -1.51 16.15 -27.00
CA ASP A 40 -1.63 17.57 -27.31
C ASP A 40 -0.26 18.20 -27.56
N GLN A 41 -0.22 19.47 -27.94
CA GLN A 41 1.00 20.29 -27.83
C GLN A 41 0.81 21.36 -26.76
N ASN A 42 1.73 21.42 -25.79
CA ASN A 42 1.72 22.41 -24.74
C ASN A 42 2.97 23.28 -24.84
N PHE A 43 2.81 24.59 -24.61
CA PHE A 43 3.90 25.54 -24.59
C PHE A 43 3.84 26.40 -23.31
N LEU A 44 4.98 26.57 -22.65
CA LEU A 44 5.14 27.58 -21.64
C LEU A 44 5.36 28.92 -22.33
N ILE A 45 4.53 29.93 -22.03
CA ILE A 45 4.71 31.31 -22.46
C ILE A 45 5.24 32.09 -21.27
N GLU A 46 6.47 32.62 -21.37
CA GLU A 46 7.09 33.44 -20.32
C GLU A 46 7.22 34.88 -20.78
N SER A 47 6.49 35.78 -20.12
CA SER A 47 6.49 37.23 -20.43
C SER A 47 7.68 37.94 -19.80
N ALA A 48 8.02 39.13 -20.32
CA ALA A 48 9.15 39.91 -19.83
C ALA A 48 9.06 40.35 -18.36
N ASP A 49 7.85 40.38 -17.79
CA ASP A 49 7.58 40.68 -16.38
C ASP A 49 7.72 39.44 -15.47
N GLY A 50 8.08 38.27 -16.06
CA GLY A 50 8.18 36.98 -15.36
C GLY A 50 6.86 36.26 -15.18
N SER A 51 5.75 36.77 -15.70
CA SER A 51 4.48 36.02 -15.70
C SER A 51 4.56 34.80 -16.64
N ARG A 52 3.93 33.68 -16.21
CA ARG A 52 3.98 32.39 -16.91
C ARG A 52 2.59 31.86 -17.16
N VAL A 53 2.34 31.41 -18.37
CA VAL A 53 1.08 30.81 -18.80
C VAL A 53 1.39 29.56 -19.62
N VAL A 54 0.57 28.51 -19.51
CA VAL A 54 0.63 27.33 -20.37
C VAL A 54 -0.42 27.48 -21.47
N LEU A 55 0.05 27.59 -22.72
CA LEU A 55 -0.78 27.48 -23.92
C LEU A 55 -0.95 26.01 -24.26
N LYS A 56 -2.18 25.54 -24.34
CA LYS A 56 -2.54 24.17 -24.72
C LYS A 56 -3.17 24.17 -26.10
N ILE A 57 -2.63 23.37 -27.01
CA ILE A 57 -3.14 23.16 -28.38
C ILE A 57 -3.63 21.71 -28.44
N ALA A 58 -4.94 21.55 -28.47
CA ALA A 58 -5.55 20.22 -28.41
C ALA A 58 -5.38 19.46 -29.73
N ASN A 59 -5.33 18.14 -29.62
CA ASN A 59 -5.45 17.25 -30.77
C ASN A 59 -6.71 17.59 -31.57
N ALA A 60 -6.64 17.54 -32.90
CA ALA A 60 -7.75 17.90 -33.77
C ALA A 60 -9.01 17.02 -33.58
N ASP A 61 -8.85 15.83 -33.04
CA ASP A 61 -9.96 14.91 -32.75
C ASP A 61 -10.52 15.09 -31.32
N GLU A 62 -9.94 15.98 -30.49
CA GLU A 62 -10.42 16.21 -29.14
C GLU A 62 -11.79 16.88 -29.12
N SER A 63 -12.65 16.41 -28.25
CA SER A 63 -14.02 16.92 -28.15
C SER A 63 -14.06 18.31 -27.50
N ARG A 64 -14.63 19.30 -28.21
CA ARG A 64 -14.92 20.63 -27.62
C ARG A 64 -15.71 20.52 -26.33
N ALA A 65 -16.67 19.59 -26.24
CA ALA A 65 -17.48 19.39 -25.06
C ALA A 65 -16.64 18.88 -23.87
N MET A 66 -15.63 18.02 -24.15
CA MET A 66 -14.73 17.54 -23.11
C MET A 66 -13.78 18.63 -22.63
N LEU A 67 -13.19 19.42 -23.54
CA LEU A 67 -12.34 20.56 -23.17
C LEU A 67 -13.13 21.61 -22.36
N ALA A 68 -14.38 21.90 -22.74
CA ALA A 68 -15.25 22.78 -21.97
C ALA A 68 -15.54 22.21 -20.57
N ALA A 69 -15.76 20.91 -20.45
CA ALA A 69 -15.98 20.27 -19.15
C ALA A 69 -14.73 20.33 -18.25
N GLN A 70 -13.51 20.14 -18.81
CA GLN A 70 -12.24 20.34 -18.08
C GLN A 70 -12.11 21.78 -17.55
N GLN A 71 -12.40 22.77 -18.39
CA GLN A 71 -12.36 24.18 -17.98
C GLN A 71 -13.40 24.51 -16.91
N ASP A 72 -14.60 23.95 -17.03
CA ASP A 72 -15.65 24.10 -16.03
C ASP A 72 -15.23 23.49 -14.69
N ALA A 73 -14.58 22.30 -14.72
CA ALA A 73 -14.02 21.69 -13.52
C ALA A 73 -12.94 22.57 -12.88
N LEU A 74 -12.00 23.09 -13.65
CA LEU A 74 -10.98 24.02 -13.15
C LEU A 74 -11.60 25.28 -12.53
N ARG A 75 -12.62 25.88 -13.15
CA ARG A 75 -13.34 27.02 -12.59
C ARG A 75 -14.08 26.66 -11.31
N HIS A 76 -14.63 25.44 -11.24
CA HIS A 76 -15.36 24.95 -10.09
C HIS A 76 -14.44 24.75 -8.88
N VAL A 77 -13.26 24.12 -9.05
CA VAL A 77 -12.36 23.80 -7.95
C VAL A 77 -11.42 24.93 -7.54
N SER A 78 -11.01 25.80 -8.46
CA SER A 78 -9.98 26.82 -8.23
C SER A 78 -10.31 27.87 -7.16
N PRO A 79 -11.56 28.19 -6.80
CA PRO A 79 -11.85 29.07 -5.67
C PRO A 79 -11.46 28.48 -4.31
N SER A 80 -11.52 27.15 -4.18
CA SER A 80 -11.19 26.41 -2.94
C SER A 80 -9.81 25.78 -2.95
N LEU A 81 -9.20 25.55 -4.13
CA LEU A 81 -7.93 24.86 -4.33
C LEU A 81 -6.93 25.71 -5.11
N VAL A 82 -6.04 26.38 -4.39
CA VAL A 82 -5.01 27.24 -5.01
C VAL A 82 -3.93 26.45 -5.77
N ILE A 83 -3.86 25.13 -5.55
CA ILE A 83 -2.92 24.22 -6.20
C ILE A 83 -3.39 23.72 -7.57
N THR A 84 -4.51 24.22 -8.07
CA THR A 84 -5.01 23.90 -9.42
C THR A 84 -4.83 25.10 -10.35
N PRO A 85 -4.52 24.89 -11.64
CA PRO A 85 -4.37 25.97 -12.59
C PRO A 85 -5.72 26.67 -12.82
N ARG A 86 -5.66 27.96 -13.18
CA ARG A 86 -6.81 28.75 -13.56
C ARG A 86 -6.87 28.94 -15.07
N VAL A 87 -8.07 28.88 -15.62
CA VAL A 87 -8.28 29.16 -17.05
C VAL A 87 -8.04 30.64 -17.33
N VAL A 88 -7.22 30.92 -18.33
CA VAL A 88 -6.92 32.28 -18.82
C VAL A 88 -7.83 32.55 -20.02
N PRO A 89 -8.71 33.57 -19.96
CA PRO A 89 -9.58 33.91 -21.09
C PRO A 89 -8.81 34.54 -22.25
N ALA A 90 -9.27 34.34 -23.47
CA ALA A 90 -8.84 35.05 -24.63
C ALA A 90 -9.24 36.55 -24.59
N THR A 91 -8.69 37.35 -25.48
CA THR A 91 -8.97 38.81 -25.54
C THR A 91 -10.43 39.15 -25.81
N ASP A 92 -11.16 38.25 -26.47
CA ASP A 92 -12.62 38.38 -26.72
C ASP A 92 -13.49 37.80 -25.59
N GLY A 93 -12.87 37.28 -24.53
CA GLY A 93 -13.50 36.63 -23.40
C GLY A 93 -13.84 35.15 -23.59
N ALA A 94 -13.55 34.58 -24.76
CA ALA A 94 -13.66 33.14 -24.97
C ALA A 94 -12.62 32.36 -24.17
N THR A 95 -12.88 31.09 -23.89
CA THR A 95 -11.90 30.23 -23.20
C THR A 95 -11.42 29.05 -24.04
N LEU A 96 -12.07 28.87 -25.22
CA LEU A 96 -11.66 27.96 -26.27
C LEU A 96 -11.74 28.71 -27.59
N SER A 97 -10.66 28.73 -28.36
CA SER A 97 -10.59 29.35 -29.68
C SER A 97 -10.14 28.35 -30.72
N ASP A 98 -10.59 28.51 -31.95
CA ASP A 98 -10.17 27.70 -33.08
C ASP A 98 -8.96 28.36 -33.75
N VAL A 99 -7.91 27.59 -34.03
CA VAL A 99 -6.77 28.04 -34.82
C VAL A 99 -6.49 27.07 -35.97
N PRO A 100 -6.16 27.56 -37.17
CA PRO A 100 -5.79 26.69 -38.28
C PRO A 100 -4.40 26.08 -38.05
N GLY A 101 -4.28 24.77 -38.17
CA GLY A 101 -3.01 24.08 -38.12
C GLY A 101 -2.33 24.05 -39.52
N ARG A 102 -1.02 23.80 -39.52
CA ARG A 102 -0.23 23.63 -40.76
C ARG A 102 -0.62 22.37 -41.56
N ASP A 103 -1.31 21.46 -40.91
CA ASP A 103 -1.89 20.24 -41.50
C ASP A 103 -3.26 20.49 -42.19
N GLY A 104 -3.75 21.73 -42.17
CA GLY A 104 -5.03 22.14 -42.76
C GLY A 104 -6.24 21.80 -41.88
N ARG A 105 -6.03 21.30 -40.65
CA ARG A 105 -7.09 21.05 -39.64
C ARG A 105 -7.27 22.26 -38.72
N SER A 106 -8.40 22.34 -38.09
CA SER A 106 -8.61 23.28 -36.99
C SER A 106 -8.30 22.62 -35.66
N HIS A 107 -7.56 23.33 -34.82
CA HIS A 107 -7.22 22.90 -33.46
C HIS A 107 -7.83 23.83 -32.44
N LEU A 108 -8.31 23.28 -31.34
CA LEU A 108 -8.78 24.05 -30.22
C LEU A 108 -7.61 24.49 -29.35
N VAL A 109 -7.53 25.78 -29.06
CA VAL A 109 -6.50 26.34 -28.17
C VAL A 109 -7.14 26.95 -26.94
N TRP A 110 -6.45 26.84 -25.82
CA TRP A 110 -6.81 27.43 -24.54
C TRP A 110 -5.57 27.66 -23.69
N ALA A 111 -5.71 28.42 -22.62
CA ALA A 111 -4.59 28.78 -21.78
C ALA A 111 -4.93 28.64 -20.29
N ILE A 112 -3.92 28.27 -19.49
CA ILE A 112 -4.02 28.12 -18.04
C ILE A 112 -2.82 28.79 -17.36
N THR A 113 -3.00 29.20 -16.11
CA THR A 113 -1.89 29.72 -15.30
C THR A 113 -0.84 28.64 -15.05
N TRP A 114 0.43 29.06 -15.02
CA TRP A 114 1.54 28.21 -14.58
C TRP A 114 1.48 27.99 -13.07
N LEU A 115 1.76 26.75 -12.61
CA LEU A 115 1.95 26.43 -11.20
C LEU A 115 3.43 26.21 -10.91
N PRO A 116 3.95 26.79 -9.81
CA PRO A 116 5.36 26.60 -9.42
C PRO A 116 5.56 25.19 -8.81
N GLY A 117 6.76 24.68 -8.98
CA GLY A 117 7.14 23.35 -8.46
C GLY A 117 7.74 22.48 -9.54
N HIS A 118 8.00 21.24 -9.18
CA HIS A 118 8.49 20.21 -10.08
C HIS A 118 7.74 18.89 -9.84
N PRO A 119 7.71 17.97 -10.81
CA PRO A 119 6.97 16.71 -10.65
C PRO A 119 7.41 15.88 -9.44
N LEU A 120 6.47 15.27 -8.74
CA LEU A 120 6.74 14.33 -7.64
C LEU A 120 7.68 13.20 -8.06
N ALA A 121 7.62 12.79 -9.33
CA ALA A 121 8.55 11.82 -9.93
C ALA A 121 10.02 12.19 -9.73
N THR A 122 10.34 13.50 -9.69
CA THR A 122 11.70 14.02 -9.55
C THR A 122 12.04 14.48 -8.14
N ALA A 123 11.10 14.36 -7.20
CA ALA A 123 11.33 14.70 -5.81
C ALA A 123 12.43 13.82 -5.20
N ARG A 124 13.42 14.47 -4.59
CA ARG A 124 14.58 13.80 -3.99
C ARG A 124 14.38 13.49 -2.52
N ARG A 125 13.47 14.19 -1.87
CA ARG A 125 13.09 13.99 -0.48
C ARG A 125 11.61 13.67 -0.41
N ARG A 126 11.31 12.41 -0.05
CA ARG A 126 9.93 11.92 0.09
C ARG A 126 9.71 11.55 1.55
N THR A 127 9.17 12.50 2.33
CA THR A 127 8.91 12.30 3.76
C THR A 127 7.48 11.84 4.00
N SER A 128 7.21 11.35 5.20
CA SER A 128 5.86 11.00 5.65
C SER A 128 4.90 12.19 5.55
N GLU A 129 5.39 13.38 5.92
CA GLU A 129 4.62 14.63 5.85
C GLU A 129 4.24 15.02 4.42
N LEU A 130 5.16 14.80 3.46
CA LEU A 130 4.87 15.03 2.03
C LEU A 130 3.80 14.05 1.53
N TYR A 131 3.85 12.78 1.94
CA TYR A 131 2.83 11.79 1.58
C TYR A 131 1.48 12.09 2.25
N GLU A 132 1.47 12.55 3.49
CA GLU A 132 0.24 13.00 4.14
C GLU A 132 -0.33 14.25 3.46
N ASP A 133 0.53 15.18 3.03
CA ASP A 133 0.08 16.34 2.25
C ASP A 133 -0.47 15.93 0.88
N LEU A 134 0.16 14.97 0.18
CA LEU A 134 -0.39 14.40 -1.05
C LEU A 134 -1.83 13.90 -0.82
N GLY A 135 -2.03 13.07 0.20
CA GLY A 135 -3.37 12.57 0.54
C GLY A 135 -4.35 13.69 0.84
N ARG A 136 -3.94 14.70 1.60
CA ARG A 136 -4.77 15.86 1.94
C ARG A 136 -5.20 16.65 0.71
N GLN A 137 -4.30 16.84 -0.26
CA GLN A 137 -4.58 17.58 -1.49
C GLN A 137 -5.46 16.79 -2.45
N VAL A 138 -5.25 15.47 -2.57
CA VAL A 138 -6.13 14.57 -3.33
C VAL A 138 -7.54 14.57 -2.71
N GLY A 139 -7.64 14.41 -1.39
CA GLY A 139 -8.93 14.47 -0.71
C GLY A 139 -9.62 15.83 -0.84
N ALA A 140 -8.86 16.93 -0.86
CA ALA A 140 -9.42 18.26 -1.09
C ALA A 140 -9.94 18.43 -2.53
N LEU A 141 -9.28 17.83 -3.53
CA LEU A 141 -9.75 17.81 -4.91
C LEU A 141 -11.03 16.99 -5.05
N ASP A 142 -11.07 15.77 -4.52
CA ASP A 142 -12.25 14.91 -4.57
C ASP A 142 -13.45 15.54 -3.84
N HIS A 143 -13.19 16.20 -2.71
CA HIS A 143 -14.24 16.96 -2.00
C HIS A 143 -14.76 18.12 -2.84
N ALA A 144 -13.87 18.86 -3.52
CA ALA A 144 -14.26 19.98 -4.36
C ALA A 144 -15.01 19.54 -5.64
N LEU A 145 -14.76 18.33 -6.13
CA LEU A 145 -15.44 17.75 -7.30
C LEU A 145 -16.75 17.01 -6.94
N ALA A 146 -17.07 16.85 -5.65
CA ALA A 146 -18.18 15.99 -5.20
C ALA A 146 -19.56 16.38 -5.75
N ASP A 147 -19.79 17.65 -6.02
CA ASP A 147 -21.04 18.20 -6.58
C ASP A 147 -20.89 18.63 -8.04
N PHE A 148 -19.73 18.38 -8.65
CA PHE A 148 -19.49 18.70 -10.06
C PHE A 148 -19.91 17.55 -10.97
N ASP A 149 -20.64 17.89 -12.05
CA ASP A 149 -20.97 16.92 -13.10
C ASP A 149 -21.17 17.62 -14.46
N ARG A 150 -20.74 16.92 -15.52
CA ARG A 150 -20.95 17.32 -16.91
C ARG A 150 -21.15 16.08 -17.80
N PRO A 151 -22.10 16.09 -18.75
CA PRO A 151 -22.37 14.93 -19.60
C PRO A 151 -21.15 14.39 -20.35
N ALA A 152 -20.22 15.26 -20.75
CA ALA A 152 -19.03 14.86 -21.50
C ALA A 152 -18.06 14.00 -20.69
N ILE A 153 -18.13 14.04 -19.35
CA ILE A 153 -17.27 13.26 -18.45
C ILE A 153 -17.77 11.83 -18.28
N HIS A 154 -19.05 11.55 -18.58
CA HIS A 154 -19.61 10.20 -18.60
C HIS A 154 -19.24 9.48 -19.90
N ARG A 155 -17.96 9.21 -20.09
CA ARG A 155 -17.37 8.59 -21.30
C ARG A 155 -16.78 7.23 -20.96
N GLU A 156 -16.67 6.36 -21.97
CA GLU A 156 -15.78 5.20 -21.91
C GLU A 156 -14.34 5.67 -22.06
N PHE A 157 -13.55 5.42 -21.04
CA PHE A 157 -12.16 5.87 -21.04
C PHE A 157 -11.19 4.72 -20.77
N TYR A 158 -10.17 4.63 -21.60
CA TYR A 158 -9.23 3.50 -21.61
C TYR A 158 -8.45 3.35 -20.29
N TRP A 159 -8.09 4.49 -19.63
CA TRP A 159 -7.38 4.49 -18.36
C TRP A 159 -8.29 4.45 -17.12
N ASP A 160 -9.61 4.42 -17.30
CA ASP A 160 -10.53 4.28 -16.18
C ASP A 160 -10.32 2.94 -15.46
N LEU A 161 -10.07 2.98 -14.16
CA LEU A 161 -9.93 1.78 -13.31
C LEU A 161 -11.16 0.87 -13.36
N ALA A 162 -12.34 1.40 -13.65
CA ALA A 162 -13.53 0.59 -13.86
C ALA A 162 -13.40 -0.39 -15.05
N ASN A 163 -12.52 -0.09 -16.01
CA ASN A 163 -12.21 -0.96 -17.15
C ASN A 163 -10.93 -1.79 -16.94
N GLY A 164 -10.23 -1.59 -15.82
CA GLY A 164 -8.88 -2.09 -15.59
C GLY A 164 -8.71 -3.57 -15.78
N ARG A 165 -9.65 -4.35 -15.26
CA ARG A 165 -9.61 -5.80 -15.36
C ARG A 165 -9.72 -6.29 -16.82
N THR A 166 -10.59 -5.65 -17.61
CA THR A 166 -10.76 -5.92 -19.05
C THR A 166 -9.49 -5.58 -19.83
N ILE A 167 -8.88 -4.44 -19.54
CA ILE A 167 -7.62 -3.99 -20.19
C ILE A 167 -6.48 -4.98 -19.91
N ILE A 168 -6.35 -5.45 -18.68
CA ILE A 168 -5.34 -6.44 -18.31
C ILE A 168 -5.56 -7.74 -19.10
N ASP A 169 -6.79 -8.25 -19.17
CA ASP A 169 -7.09 -9.48 -19.93
C ASP A 169 -6.75 -9.36 -21.42
N GLN A 170 -6.98 -8.18 -22.01
CA GLN A 170 -6.67 -7.92 -23.40
C GLN A 170 -5.16 -7.90 -23.68
N HIS A 171 -4.34 -7.42 -22.76
CA HIS A 171 -2.94 -7.09 -23.06
C HIS A 171 -1.90 -7.86 -22.24
N ARG A 172 -2.26 -8.57 -21.14
CA ARG A 172 -1.30 -9.29 -20.26
C ARG A 172 -0.41 -10.30 -21.02
N HIS A 173 -0.91 -10.87 -22.11
CA HIS A 173 -0.15 -11.80 -22.94
C HIS A 173 1.04 -11.14 -23.64
N LEU A 174 1.07 -9.80 -23.75
CA LEU A 174 2.15 -9.01 -24.34
C LEU A 174 3.30 -8.74 -23.36
N VAL A 175 3.10 -8.98 -22.04
CA VAL A 175 4.16 -8.85 -21.04
C VAL A 175 5.13 -10.01 -21.20
N VAL A 176 6.35 -9.73 -21.67
CA VAL A 176 7.33 -10.76 -22.04
C VAL A 176 8.23 -11.18 -20.86
N ASP A 177 8.51 -10.28 -19.91
CA ASP A 177 9.31 -10.58 -18.72
C ASP A 177 8.58 -11.56 -17.82
N ALA A 178 9.23 -12.70 -17.50
CA ALA A 178 8.59 -13.81 -16.79
C ALA A 178 8.33 -13.49 -15.31
N GLU A 179 9.22 -12.74 -14.66
CA GLU A 179 9.06 -12.35 -13.24
C GLU A 179 7.96 -11.32 -13.09
N GLN A 180 7.94 -10.31 -13.97
CA GLN A 180 6.89 -9.31 -14.00
C GLN A 180 5.52 -9.95 -14.28
N ARG A 181 5.45 -10.89 -15.25
CA ARG A 181 4.21 -11.63 -15.53
C ARG A 181 3.74 -12.46 -14.34
N SER A 182 4.65 -13.16 -13.66
CA SER A 182 4.32 -13.96 -12.47
C SER A 182 3.76 -13.10 -11.35
N SER A 183 4.37 -11.93 -11.11
CA SER A 183 3.88 -10.96 -10.12
C SER A 183 2.51 -10.41 -10.51
N LEU A 184 2.32 -10.04 -11.77
CA LEU A 184 1.05 -9.57 -12.31
C LEU A 184 -0.06 -10.62 -12.15
N ASP A 185 0.19 -11.88 -12.55
CA ASP A 185 -0.82 -12.95 -12.47
C ASP A 185 -1.24 -13.23 -11.03
N ARG A 186 -0.28 -13.21 -10.08
CA ARG A 186 -0.58 -13.36 -8.64
C ARG A 186 -1.44 -12.21 -8.13
N LEU A 187 -1.05 -10.97 -8.44
CA LEU A 187 -1.76 -9.77 -8.00
C LEU A 187 -3.17 -9.68 -8.58
N VAL A 188 -3.35 -10.05 -9.84
CA VAL A 188 -4.66 -10.11 -10.49
C VAL A 188 -5.55 -11.19 -9.87
N THR A 189 -4.98 -12.35 -9.55
CA THR A 189 -5.73 -13.42 -8.85
C THR A 189 -6.24 -12.96 -7.49
N GLU A 190 -5.40 -12.27 -6.70
CA GLU A 190 -5.82 -11.71 -5.42
C GLU A 190 -6.83 -10.56 -5.57
N PHE A 191 -6.67 -9.73 -6.58
CA PHE A 191 -7.66 -8.70 -6.93
C PHE A 191 -9.04 -9.31 -7.23
N ASP A 192 -9.09 -10.33 -8.10
CA ASP A 192 -10.33 -11.02 -8.47
C ASP A 192 -11.00 -11.66 -7.24
N ARG A 193 -10.22 -12.15 -6.29
CA ARG A 193 -10.72 -12.77 -5.06
C ARG A 193 -11.22 -11.76 -4.03
N ALA A 194 -10.46 -10.68 -3.78
CA ALA A 194 -10.66 -9.81 -2.63
C ALA A 194 -11.32 -8.47 -2.97
N THR A 195 -11.11 -7.93 -4.18
CA THR A 195 -11.51 -6.57 -4.55
C THR A 195 -12.67 -6.55 -5.55
N GLU A 196 -12.63 -7.36 -6.59
CA GLU A 196 -13.66 -7.36 -7.64
C GLU A 196 -15.09 -7.51 -7.09
N PRO A 197 -15.39 -8.37 -6.11
CA PRO A 197 -16.74 -8.50 -5.55
C PRO A 197 -17.28 -7.23 -4.87
N LEU A 198 -16.41 -6.29 -4.52
CA LEU A 198 -16.75 -5.05 -3.82
C LEU A 198 -17.02 -3.88 -4.78
N LEU A 199 -16.52 -3.93 -6.02
CA LEU A 199 -16.54 -2.82 -6.97
C LEU A 199 -17.94 -2.26 -7.24
N SER A 200 -18.96 -3.12 -7.28
CA SER A 200 -20.35 -2.70 -7.49
C SER A 200 -20.95 -1.87 -6.35
N ARG A 201 -20.29 -1.86 -5.19
CA ARG A 201 -20.73 -1.14 -3.99
C ARG A 201 -19.99 0.19 -3.80
N LEU A 202 -18.96 0.46 -4.61
CA LEU A 202 -18.16 1.66 -4.48
C LEU A 202 -18.95 2.90 -4.91
N PRO A 203 -18.87 4.00 -4.16
CA PRO A 203 -19.38 5.30 -4.56
C PRO A 203 -18.74 5.76 -5.86
N ARG A 204 -19.53 6.44 -6.72
CA ARG A 204 -19.05 7.03 -7.95
C ARG A 204 -19.12 8.54 -7.90
N ALA A 205 -18.16 9.19 -8.53
CA ALA A 205 -18.07 10.64 -8.65
C ALA A 205 -17.28 11.02 -9.93
N VAL A 206 -17.28 12.28 -10.26
CA VAL A 206 -16.31 12.83 -11.21
C VAL A 206 -14.95 12.87 -10.52
N ILE A 207 -13.94 12.32 -11.16
CA ILE A 207 -12.57 12.22 -10.65
C ILE A 207 -11.58 12.76 -11.68
N HIS A 208 -10.37 13.12 -11.22
CA HIS A 208 -9.26 13.53 -12.06
C HIS A 208 -8.74 12.38 -12.94
N SER A 209 -8.68 11.18 -12.38
CA SER A 209 -8.32 9.90 -13.02
C SER A 209 -6.86 9.73 -13.47
N ASP A 210 -6.00 10.76 -13.32
CA ASP A 210 -4.59 10.67 -13.67
C ASP A 210 -3.67 11.42 -12.69
N LEU A 211 -3.83 11.16 -11.38
CA LEU A 211 -2.98 11.70 -10.33
C LEU A 211 -1.65 10.93 -10.24
N ASN A 212 -0.96 10.79 -11.39
CA ASN A 212 0.36 10.22 -11.44
C ASN A 212 1.44 11.19 -10.93
N ASP A 213 2.66 10.71 -10.73
CA ASP A 213 3.76 11.45 -10.14
C ASP A 213 4.35 12.55 -11.05
N TYR A 214 3.94 12.66 -12.30
CA TYR A 214 4.23 13.78 -13.21
C TYR A 214 3.16 14.87 -13.17
N ASN A 215 1.92 14.52 -12.85
CA ASN A 215 0.79 15.46 -12.76
C ASN A 215 0.61 16.07 -11.36
N VAL A 216 1.37 15.57 -10.39
CA VAL A 216 1.46 16.14 -9.04
C VAL A 216 2.77 16.89 -8.90
N LEU A 217 2.69 18.18 -8.54
CA LEU A 217 3.86 19.05 -8.37
C LEU A 217 4.21 19.21 -6.89
N VAL A 218 5.52 19.26 -6.62
CA VAL A 218 6.08 19.43 -5.29
C VAL A 218 6.78 20.78 -5.20
N GLY A 219 6.56 21.49 -4.11
CA GLY A 219 7.18 22.77 -3.78
C GLY A 219 8.07 22.68 -2.55
N GLY A 220 8.79 23.77 -2.30
CA GLY A 220 9.71 23.90 -1.17
C GLY A 220 10.78 24.93 -1.47
N GLY A 221 11.80 25.00 -0.62
CA GLY A 221 13.00 25.80 -0.87
C GLY A 221 14.01 25.07 -1.77
N ASP A 222 15.12 25.73 -2.03
CA ASP A 222 16.18 25.22 -2.93
C ASP A 222 17.21 24.33 -2.22
N ASP A 223 17.31 24.41 -0.90
CA ASP A 223 18.28 23.65 -0.11
C ASP A 223 17.76 22.25 0.26
N LEU A 224 18.66 21.40 0.81
CA LEU A 224 18.34 20.02 1.16
C LEU A 224 17.32 19.86 2.29
N GLU A 225 17.17 20.87 3.16
CA GLU A 225 16.28 20.80 4.32
C GLU A 225 14.88 21.28 3.97
N THR A 226 14.76 22.27 3.08
CA THR A 226 13.50 22.94 2.75
C THR A 226 12.89 22.50 1.41
N ARG A 227 13.59 21.69 0.60
CA ARG A 227 13.04 21.15 -0.66
C ARG A 227 11.94 20.12 -0.40
N ASP A 228 11.08 19.95 -1.39
CA ASP A 228 10.10 18.85 -1.44
C ASP A 228 9.22 18.76 -0.17
N GLN A 229 8.70 19.91 0.29
CA GLN A 229 8.02 20.01 1.58
C GLN A 229 6.50 19.83 1.49
N TRP A 230 5.88 20.24 0.38
CA TRP A 230 4.43 20.21 0.20
C TRP A 230 4.04 20.00 -1.26
N ILE A 231 2.81 19.60 -1.47
CA ILE A 231 2.21 19.54 -2.80
C ILE A 231 1.84 20.95 -3.25
N SER A 232 2.47 21.41 -4.31
CA SER A 232 2.33 22.78 -4.83
C SER A 232 1.38 22.87 -6.03
N GLY A 233 1.05 21.73 -6.67
CA GLY A 233 0.18 21.74 -7.82
C GLY A 233 -0.38 20.36 -8.20
N ILE A 234 -1.59 20.38 -8.78
CA ILE A 234 -2.19 19.27 -9.50
C ILE A 234 -2.54 19.79 -10.89
N VAL A 235 -2.03 19.12 -11.92
CA VAL A 235 -2.15 19.54 -13.33
C VAL A 235 -2.74 18.42 -14.18
N ASP A 236 -3.14 18.77 -15.39
CA ASP A 236 -3.63 17.88 -16.44
C ASP A 236 -4.96 17.17 -16.16
N PHE A 237 -6.02 17.92 -16.22
CA PHE A 237 -7.42 17.47 -16.07
C PHE A 237 -7.98 16.75 -17.32
N GLY A 238 -7.10 16.31 -18.25
CA GLY A 238 -7.49 15.69 -19.53
C GLY A 238 -8.20 14.35 -19.41
N ASP A 239 -7.88 13.62 -18.38
CA ASP A 239 -8.35 12.24 -18.19
C ASP A 239 -9.58 12.12 -17.28
N MET A 240 -10.21 13.24 -16.91
CA MET A 240 -11.41 13.24 -16.07
C MET A 240 -12.50 12.28 -16.56
N VAL A 241 -13.08 11.55 -15.65
CA VAL A 241 -14.13 10.56 -15.91
C VAL A 241 -15.06 10.44 -14.70
N HIS A 242 -16.30 10.00 -14.89
CA HIS A 242 -17.20 9.60 -13.82
C HIS A 242 -16.96 8.12 -13.47
N SER A 243 -16.21 7.87 -12.39
CA SER A 243 -15.78 6.53 -11.99
C SER A 243 -15.85 6.31 -10.48
N TYR A 244 -15.16 5.29 -9.95
CA TYR A 244 -15.07 5.08 -8.50
C TYR A 244 -14.38 6.27 -7.83
N ARG A 245 -15.04 6.89 -6.83
CA ARG A 245 -14.48 8.04 -6.10
C ARG A 245 -13.08 7.75 -5.55
N VAL A 246 -12.91 6.57 -4.95
CA VAL A 246 -11.63 6.13 -4.36
C VAL A 246 -10.52 5.88 -5.39
N ALA A 247 -10.83 5.93 -6.69
CA ALA A 247 -9.84 5.66 -7.74
C ALA A 247 -8.78 6.77 -7.83
N ASP A 248 -9.11 8.03 -7.58
CA ASP A 248 -8.10 9.12 -7.54
C ASP A 248 -7.07 8.88 -6.45
N LEU A 249 -7.52 8.51 -5.24
CA LEU A 249 -6.63 8.12 -4.16
C LEU A 249 -5.79 6.89 -4.53
N ALA A 250 -6.39 5.87 -5.14
CA ALA A 250 -5.68 4.67 -5.57
C ALA A 250 -4.59 4.98 -6.61
N ILE A 251 -4.87 5.85 -7.57
CA ILE A 251 -3.91 6.29 -8.59
C ILE A 251 -2.76 7.07 -7.94
N ALA A 252 -3.07 8.04 -7.08
CA ALA A 252 -2.05 8.81 -6.37
C ALA A 252 -1.11 7.90 -5.55
N ILE A 253 -1.68 6.93 -4.80
CA ILE A 253 -0.89 5.94 -4.06
C ILE A 253 -0.05 5.09 -5.03
N ALA A 254 -0.60 4.60 -6.13
CA ALA A 254 0.10 3.74 -7.09
C ALA A 254 1.42 4.36 -7.59
N TYR A 255 1.43 5.65 -7.81
CA TYR A 255 2.64 6.36 -8.25
C TYR A 255 3.51 6.88 -7.08
N ALA A 256 2.91 7.18 -5.91
CA ALA A 256 3.67 7.57 -4.73
C ALA A 256 4.54 6.43 -4.16
N ILE A 257 4.10 5.17 -4.29
CA ILE A 257 4.84 3.98 -3.81
C ILE A 257 5.98 3.54 -4.72
N LEU A 258 6.11 4.13 -5.92
CA LEU A 258 7.21 3.81 -6.82
C LEU A 258 8.55 4.14 -6.15
N ASP A 259 9.51 3.23 -6.29
CA ASP A 259 10.83 3.30 -5.68
C ASP A 259 10.85 3.30 -4.14
N SER A 260 9.72 3.01 -3.48
CA SER A 260 9.66 2.82 -2.04
C SER A 260 10.16 1.43 -1.62
N ASP A 261 10.85 1.37 -0.49
CA ASP A 261 11.21 0.11 0.16
C ASP A 261 10.05 -0.45 0.99
N ASP A 262 9.14 0.43 1.47
CA ASP A 262 7.91 0.05 2.19
C ASP A 262 6.66 0.70 1.55
N PRO A 263 6.09 0.09 0.49
CA PRO A 263 4.92 0.61 -0.19
C PRO A 263 3.70 0.77 0.71
N LEU A 264 3.52 -0.12 1.68
CA LEU A 264 2.36 -0.09 2.57
C LEU A 264 2.43 1.08 3.56
N SER A 265 3.62 1.42 4.05
CA SER A 265 3.84 2.61 4.87
C SER A 265 3.50 3.89 4.10
N VAL A 266 3.99 4.02 2.85
CA VAL A 266 3.66 5.17 1.98
C VAL A 266 2.15 5.28 1.77
N ALA A 267 1.48 4.18 1.40
CA ALA A 267 0.03 4.15 1.22
C ALA A 267 -0.71 4.59 2.48
N SER A 268 -0.25 4.15 3.66
CA SER A 268 -0.83 4.52 4.96
C SER A 268 -0.73 6.02 5.24
N HIS A 269 0.41 6.66 4.93
CA HIS A 269 0.57 8.11 5.08
C HIS A 269 -0.35 8.89 4.14
N VAL A 270 -0.47 8.46 2.87
CA VAL A 270 -1.38 9.10 1.91
C VAL A 270 -2.84 8.97 2.38
N VAL A 271 -3.27 7.79 2.84
CA VAL A 271 -4.62 7.57 3.38
C VAL A 271 -4.89 8.45 4.61
N ARG A 272 -3.92 8.59 5.52
CA ARG A 272 -4.06 9.44 6.70
C ARG A 272 -4.36 10.89 6.32
N GLY A 273 -3.63 11.43 5.36
CA GLY A 273 -3.87 12.79 4.86
C GLY A 273 -5.22 12.93 4.13
N TYR A 274 -5.59 11.95 3.29
CA TYR A 274 -6.86 11.94 2.56
C TYR A 274 -8.06 11.95 3.50
N GLN A 275 -7.99 11.15 4.56
CA GLN A 275 -9.06 11.01 5.56
C GLN A 275 -9.36 12.30 6.31
N GLU A 276 -8.45 13.29 6.33
CA GLU A 276 -8.70 14.62 6.88
C GLU A 276 -9.77 15.42 6.07
N ARG A 277 -9.99 15.05 4.82
CA ARG A 277 -10.88 15.74 3.87
C ARG A 277 -12.09 14.94 3.45
N VAL A 278 -11.88 13.64 3.20
CA VAL A 278 -12.92 12.72 2.72
C VAL A 278 -12.90 11.46 3.57
N THR A 279 -14.02 11.14 4.18
CA THR A 279 -14.18 9.90 4.93
C THR A 279 -14.41 8.74 3.97
N LEU A 280 -13.49 7.77 3.98
CA LEU A 280 -13.62 6.51 3.25
C LEU A 280 -14.60 5.58 3.98
N ASP A 281 -15.48 4.92 3.25
CA ASP A 281 -16.31 3.85 3.78
C ASP A 281 -15.55 2.50 3.85
N ASP A 282 -16.17 1.48 4.45
CA ASP A 282 -15.52 0.18 4.63
C ASP A 282 -15.26 -0.55 3.29
N ASN A 283 -16.12 -0.35 2.26
CA ASN A 283 -15.92 -0.94 0.94
C ASN A 283 -14.77 -0.24 0.19
N GLU A 284 -14.66 1.09 0.31
CA GLU A 284 -13.57 1.86 -0.26
C GLU A 284 -12.23 1.44 0.36
N LEU A 285 -12.14 1.35 1.70
CA LEU A 285 -10.94 0.90 2.40
C LEU A 285 -10.56 -0.54 2.02
N ALA A 286 -11.53 -1.44 1.92
CA ALA A 286 -11.29 -2.84 1.55
C ALA A 286 -10.84 -2.99 0.08
N SER A 287 -11.26 -2.08 -0.82
CA SER A 287 -10.93 -2.12 -2.24
C SER A 287 -9.65 -1.37 -2.59
N LEU A 288 -9.22 -0.43 -1.75
CA LEU A 288 -8.19 0.55 -2.09
C LEU A 288 -6.87 -0.09 -2.53
N PHE A 289 -6.33 -1.04 -1.77
CA PHE A 289 -5.06 -1.70 -2.14
C PHE A 289 -5.18 -2.47 -3.46
N GLY A 290 -6.31 -3.14 -3.68
CA GLY A 290 -6.59 -3.82 -4.94
C GLY A 290 -6.64 -2.85 -6.14
N LEU A 291 -7.23 -1.66 -5.97
CA LEU A 291 -7.27 -0.64 -7.01
C LEU A 291 -5.88 -0.04 -7.29
N VAL A 292 -5.04 0.14 -6.26
CA VAL A 292 -3.62 0.52 -6.43
C VAL A 292 -2.87 -0.50 -7.30
N VAL A 293 -3.02 -1.78 -6.96
CA VAL A 293 -2.44 -2.90 -7.72
C VAL A 293 -2.98 -2.92 -9.15
N LEU A 294 -4.29 -2.76 -9.33
CA LEU A 294 -4.94 -2.76 -10.64
C LEU A 294 -4.35 -1.66 -11.54
N ARG A 295 -4.15 -0.42 -11.02
CA ARG A 295 -3.56 0.69 -11.78
C ARG A 295 -2.16 0.34 -12.31
N LEU A 296 -1.30 -0.25 -11.48
CA LEU A 296 0.04 -0.62 -11.87
C LEU A 296 0.05 -1.79 -12.88
N CYS A 297 -0.80 -2.80 -12.67
CA CYS A 297 -0.97 -3.90 -13.63
C CYS A 297 -1.49 -3.41 -15.00
N MET A 298 -2.46 -2.48 -14.99
CA MET A 298 -2.93 -1.82 -16.22
C MET A 298 -1.78 -1.10 -16.92
N SER A 299 -0.99 -0.31 -16.19
CA SER A 299 0.13 0.45 -16.76
C SER A 299 1.13 -0.47 -17.45
N VAL A 300 1.48 -1.62 -16.84
CA VAL A 300 2.36 -2.63 -17.47
C VAL A 300 1.76 -3.18 -18.77
N CYS A 301 0.49 -3.54 -18.75
CA CYS A 301 -0.18 -4.13 -19.91
C CYS A 301 -0.33 -3.13 -21.07
N ILE A 302 -0.69 -1.89 -20.74
CA ILE A 302 -0.82 -0.81 -21.73
C ILE A 302 0.55 -0.46 -22.33
N ALA A 303 1.59 -0.32 -21.51
CA ALA A 303 2.93 -0.06 -22.00
C ALA A 303 3.46 -1.18 -22.89
N ALA A 304 3.16 -2.44 -22.59
CA ALA A 304 3.54 -3.56 -23.44
C ALA A 304 2.88 -3.49 -24.84
N ASP A 305 1.61 -3.08 -24.93
CA ASP A 305 0.93 -2.88 -26.22
C ASP A 305 1.48 -1.65 -26.97
N GLN A 306 1.68 -0.53 -26.27
CA GLN A 306 2.21 0.70 -26.88
C GLN A 306 3.64 0.52 -27.40
N LEU A 307 4.54 -0.10 -26.62
CA LEU A 307 5.92 -0.39 -27.04
C LEU A 307 5.97 -1.32 -28.26
N ARG A 308 5.05 -2.27 -28.37
CA ARG A 308 4.92 -3.12 -29.56
C ARG A 308 4.57 -2.31 -30.81
N ARG A 309 3.75 -1.26 -30.67
CA ARG A 309 3.32 -0.39 -31.78
C ARG A 309 4.34 0.71 -32.09
N GLN A 310 5.04 1.21 -31.07
CA GLN A 310 5.98 2.33 -31.17
C GLN A 310 7.28 2.02 -30.39
N PRO A 311 8.13 1.11 -30.88
CA PRO A 311 9.31 0.63 -30.15
C PRO A 311 10.36 1.73 -29.87
N ASP A 312 10.37 2.81 -30.64
CA ASP A 312 11.33 3.90 -30.52
C ASP A 312 10.85 5.03 -29.59
N ASN A 313 9.64 4.94 -29.04
CA ASN A 313 9.10 5.96 -28.15
C ASN A 313 9.57 5.74 -26.70
N LEU A 314 10.65 6.40 -26.32
CA LEU A 314 11.26 6.30 -24.99
C LEU A 314 10.34 6.78 -23.85
N TYR A 315 9.38 7.66 -24.14
CA TYR A 315 8.46 8.19 -23.12
C TYR A 315 7.55 7.08 -22.53
N LEU A 316 7.17 6.10 -23.33
CA LEU A 316 6.33 4.97 -22.90
C LEU A 316 6.99 4.09 -21.82
N GLY A 317 8.29 4.21 -21.63
CA GLY A 317 9.07 3.48 -20.63
C GLY A 317 9.32 4.20 -19.31
N VAL A 318 8.92 5.47 -19.17
CA VAL A 318 9.39 6.34 -18.07
C VAL A 318 9.11 5.76 -16.67
N SER A 319 7.90 5.29 -16.40
CA SER A 319 7.56 4.69 -15.10
C SER A 319 7.76 3.17 -15.04
N GLN A 320 8.03 2.50 -16.18
CA GLN A 320 7.97 1.04 -16.26
C GLN A 320 9.05 0.36 -15.42
N SER A 321 10.27 0.89 -15.38
CA SER A 321 11.35 0.33 -14.57
C SER A 321 11.06 0.43 -13.06
N ALA A 322 10.41 1.49 -12.60
CA ALA A 322 9.99 1.63 -11.20
C ALA A 322 8.83 0.68 -10.87
N ILE A 323 7.86 0.53 -11.77
CA ILE A 323 6.76 -0.43 -11.62
C ILE A 323 7.30 -1.86 -11.58
N GLN A 324 8.25 -2.22 -12.44
CA GLN A 324 8.89 -3.53 -12.43
C GLN A 324 9.56 -3.86 -11.08
N ARG A 325 10.16 -2.87 -10.42
CA ARG A 325 10.77 -3.04 -9.09
C ARG A 325 9.73 -3.18 -7.96
N VAL A 326 8.60 -2.51 -8.04
CA VAL A 326 7.61 -2.50 -6.96
C VAL A 326 6.62 -3.68 -7.02
N LEU A 327 6.26 -4.18 -8.20
CA LEU A 327 5.29 -5.26 -8.36
C LEU A 327 5.63 -6.54 -7.57
N PRO A 328 6.87 -7.05 -7.57
CA PRO A 328 7.22 -8.20 -6.75
C PRO A 328 7.03 -7.94 -5.25
N LYS A 329 7.33 -6.72 -4.78
CA LYS A 329 7.12 -6.34 -3.37
C LYS A 329 5.62 -6.36 -3.03
N LEU A 330 4.75 -5.78 -3.89
CA LEU A 330 3.30 -5.79 -3.70
C LEU A 330 2.74 -7.22 -3.69
N ALA A 331 3.27 -8.10 -4.52
CA ALA A 331 2.85 -9.51 -4.59
C ALA A 331 3.19 -10.31 -3.32
N THR A 332 4.01 -9.79 -2.42
CA THR A 332 4.29 -10.40 -1.10
C THR A 332 3.40 -9.85 0.01
N ILE A 333 2.64 -8.79 -0.22
CA ILE A 333 1.76 -8.16 0.79
C ILE A 333 0.38 -8.83 0.72
N PRO A 334 -0.07 -9.54 1.77
CA PRO A 334 -1.45 -10.03 1.82
C PRO A 334 -2.44 -8.85 1.75
N PHE A 335 -3.50 -8.98 0.93
CA PHE A 335 -4.51 -7.91 0.80
C PHE A 335 -5.21 -7.62 2.13
N ALA A 336 -5.43 -8.64 2.97
CA ALA A 336 -5.99 -8.45 4.30
C ALA A 336 -5.07 -7.65 5.22
N LEU A 337 -3.74 -7.86 5.15
CA LEU A 337 -2.76 -7.02 5.89
C LEU A 337 -2.79 -5.57 5.41
N ALA A 338 -2.82 -5.38 4.08
CA ALA A 338 -2.93 -4.04 3.51
C ALA A 338 -4.22 -3.35 3.98
N HIS A 339 -5.36 -4.06 3.94
CA HIS A 339 -6.64 -3.53 4.43
C HIS A 339 -6.55 -3.14 5.91
N ALA A 340 -6.00 -3.99 6.78
CA ALA A 340 -5.81 -3.70 8.20
C ALA A 340 -4.95 -2.43 8.42
N ALA A 341 -3.83 -2.30 7.68
CA ALA A 341 -2.97 -1.12 7.75
C ALA A 341 -3.67 0.17 7.27
N LEU A 342 -4.46 0.07 6.19
CA LEU A 342 -5.22 1.22 5.67
C LEU A 342 -6.38 1.61 6.60
N ARG A 343 -7.02 0.65 7.29
CA ARG A 343 -8.00 0.94 8.35
C ARG A 343 -7.34 1.68 9.52
N ALA A 344 -6.16 1.22 9.97
CA ALA A 344 -5.38 1.92 10.99
C ALA A 344 -5.07 3.36 10.58
N ALA A 345 -4.58 3.56 9.34
CA ALA A 345 -4.27 4.87 8.79
C ALA A 345 -5.50 5.78 8.71
N ALA A 346 -6.68 5.22 8.44
CA ALA A 346 -7.96 5.92 8.41
C ALA A 346 -8.57 6.15 9.82
N GLY A 347 -7.90 5.75 10.89
CA GLY A 347 -8.42 5.86 12.27
C GLY A 347 -9.64 4.97 12.53
N ARG A 348 -9.77 3.85 11.79
CA ARG A 348 -10.83 2.86 11.97
C ARG A 348 -10.37 1.72 12.87
N GLU A 349 -11.32 1.01 13.48
CA GLU A 349 -11.02 -0.26 14.15
C GLU A 349 -10.32 -1.20 13.17
N ILE A 350 -9.11 -1.65 13.51
CA ILE A 350 -8.22 -2.37 12.59
C ILE A 350 -8.80 -3.74 12.25
N GLU A 351 -9.16 -4.49 13.29
CA GLU A 351 -9.71 -5.84 13.18
C GLU A 351 -11.02 -5.97 13.99
N PRO A 352 -12.19 -5.77 13.37
CA PRO A 352 -13.47 -5.82 14.09
C PRO A 352 -13.80 -7.19 14.70
N ALA A 353 -13.20 -8.29 14.23
CA ALA A 353 -13.38 -9.60 14.84
C ALA A 353 -12.70 -9.72 16.21
N GLY A 354 -11.63 -8.95 16.46
CA GLY A 354 -10.87 -9.00 17.70
C GLY A 354 -11.71 -8.75 18.94
N ALA A 355 -12.60 -7.75 18.91
CA ALA A 355 -13.51 -7.45 20.02
C ALA A 355 -14.47 -8.63 20.31
N ARG A 356 -15.00 -9.30 19.29
CA ARG A 356 -15.89 -10.47 19.43
C ARG A 356 -15.15 -11.67 20.00
N VAL A 357 -13.96 -11.96 19.48
CA VAL A 357 -13.10 -13.03 20.00
C VAL A 357 -12.72 -12.78 21.45
N ALA A 358 -12.29 -11.57 21.79
CA ALA A 358 -11.97 -11.20 23.18
C ALA A 358 -13.19 -11.32 24.12
N ALA A 359 -14.39 -10.92 23.67
CA ALA A 359 -15.62 -11.08 24.45
C ALA A 359 -15.94 -12.55 24.70
N TYR A 360 -15.85 -13.40 23.65
CA TYR A 360 -16.02 -14.84 23.76
C TYR A 360 -15.02 -15.45 24.75
N LEU A 361 -13.72 -15.19 24.60
CA LEU A 361 -12.69 -15.76 25.47
C LEU A 361 -12.87 -15.41 26.95
N ARG A 362 -13.39 -14.22 27.28
CA ARG A 362 -13.70 -13.84 28.66
C ARG A 362 -14.80 -14.67 29.31
N THR A 363 -15.66 -15.31 28.52
CA THR A 363 -16.74 -16.19 29.01
C THR A 363 -16.31 -17.63 29.15
N GLN A 364 -15.16 -18.00 28.56
CA GLN A 364 -14.67 -19.38 28.57
C GLN A 364 -13.91 -19.71 29.85
N GLN A 365 -13.83 -21.01 30.16
CA GLN A 365 -12.95 -21.57 31.17
C GLN A 365 -11.91 -22.44 30.46
N PRO A 366 -10.81 -21.85 29.97
CA PRO A 366 -9.83 -22.59 29.18
C PRO A 366 -9.12 -23.63 30.03
N ALA A 367 -8.83 -24.79 29.45
CA ALA A 367 -7.92 -25.75 30.06
C ALA A 367 -6.49 -25.17 30.12
N PRO A 368 -5.65 -25.67 31.03
CA PRO A 368 -4.23 -25.29 31.05
C PRO A 368 -3.57 -25.57 29.70
N VAL A 369 -2.85 -24.59 29.16
CA VAL A 369 -2.16 -24.71 27.84
C VAL A 369 -0.81 -25.42 27.93
N ILE A 370 -0.22 -25.45 29.12
CA ILE A 370 1.05 -26.13 29.39
C ILE A 370 0.87 -27.01 30.64
N GLY A 371 1.75 -27.99 30.86
CA GLY A 371 1.66 -28.99 31.93
C GLY A 371 1.64 -28.47 33.39
N PHE A 372 1.27 -27.17 33.58
CA PHE A 372 1.18 -26.50 34.86
C PHE A 372 -0.15 -25.73 34.98
N ASP A 373 -0.71 -25.71 36.19
CA ASP A 373 -1.85 -24.85 36.52
C ASP A 373 -1.35 -23.42 36.80
N LEU A 374 -1.12 -22.65 35.74
CA LEU A 374 -0.49 -21.31 35.81
C LEU A 374 -1.09 -20.37 36.87
N PRO A 375 -2.41 -20.32 37.12
CA PRO A 375 -2.98 -19.51 38.20
C PRO A 375 -2.52 -19.93 39.59
N ARG A 376 -2.05 -21.17 39.80
CA ARG A 376 -1.61 -21.72 41.10
C ARG A 376 -0.12 -22.03 41.14
N GLU A 377 0.51 -22.24 40.01
CA GLU A 377 1.95 -22.54 39.91
C GLU A 377 2.76 -21.27 40.16
N PRO A 378 3.75 -21.30 41.08
CA PRO A 378 4.67 -20.20 41.21
C PRO A 378 5.40 -19.93 39.89
N SER A 379 5.35 -18.67 39.42
CA SER A 379 5.96 -18.24 38.18
C SER A 379 6.61 -16.88 38.32
N ILE A 380 7.53 -16.56 37.40
CA ILE A 380 8.13 -15.24 37.27
C ILE A 380 7.84 -14.70 35.87
N VAL A 381 7.74 -13.38 35.77
CA VAL A 381 7.67 -12.70 34.48
C VAL A 381 9.08 -12.24 34.12
N LEU A 382 9.58 -12.71 32.98
CA LEU A 382 10.88 -12.31 32.44
C LEU A 382 10.76 -10.93 31.80
N ASP A 383 11.73 -10.09 32.04
CA ASP A 383 11.99 -8.92 31.22
C ASP A 383 12.99 -9.30 30.12
N LEU A 384 12.50 -9.38 28.87
CA LEU A 384 13.34 -9.64 27.69
C LEU A 384 13.43 -8.39 26.79
N SER A 385 13.01 -7.23 27.29
CA SER A 385 13.06 -5.97 26.59
C SER A 385 14.49 -5.50 26.33
N VAL A 386 14.62 -4.47 25.50
CA VAL A 386 15.93 -3.86 25.15
C VAL A 386 16.73 -3.33 26.36
N GLY A 387 16.06 -3.10 27.49
CA GLY A 387 16.69 -2.68 28.75
C GLY A 387 16.97 -3.82 29.75
N SER A 388 16.71 -5.06 29.36
CA SER A 388 16.78 -6.21 30.26
C SER A 388 18.21 -6.52 30.72
N PRO A 389 18.44 -6.76 32.03
CA PRO A 389 19.72 -7.26 32.52
C PRO A 389 19.98 -8.73 32.16
N LEU A 390 18.97 -9.48 31.70
CA LEU A 390 19.12 -10.85 31.20
C LEU A 390 19.78 -10.90 29.83
N LEU A 391 19.66 -9.83 29.04
CA LEU A 391 20.19 -9.75 27.69
C LEU A 391 21.49 -8.95 27.66
N ASN A 392 22.36 -9.30 26.73
CA ASN A 392 23.57 -8.56 26.46
C ASN A 392 23.30 -7.47 25.42
N GLY A 393 23.86 -6.27 25.61
CA GLY A 393 23.76 -5.19 24.63
C GLY A 393 24.43 -5.52 23.27
N ASP A 394 25.43 -6.43 23.26
CA ASP A 394 25.87 -7.07 22.02
C ASP A 394 24.91 -8.22 21.69
N VAL A 395 24.03 -7.98 20.71
CA VAL A 395 22.98 -8.91 20.32
C VAL A 395 23.51 -10.31 19.94
N ARG A 396 24.75 -10.41 19.43
CA ARG A 396 25.38 -11.69 19.07
C ARG A 396 25.62 -12.59 20.27
N ARG A 397 25.64 -12.01 21.48
CA ARG A 397 25.79 -12.73 22.74
C ARG A 397 24.48 -13.15 23.39
N ASN A 398 23.36 -12.93 22.70
CA ASN A 398 22.02 -13.37 23.09
C ASN A 398 21.58 -14.64 22.36
N ALA A 399 22.52 -15.41 21.81
CA ALA A 399 22.26 -16.70 21.19
C ALA A 399 22.33 -17.83 22.23
N GLU A 400 21.89 -19.04 21.86
CA GLU A 400 22.09 -20.26 22.60
C GLU A 400 23.62 -20.60 22.65
N PRO A 401 24.13 -21.21 23.73
CA PRO A 401 23.37 -21.65 24.94
C PRO A 401 23.27 -20.57 26.06
N GLU A 402 23.91 -19.42 25.92
CA GLU A 402 24.06 -18.44 27.01
C GLU A 402 22.73 -17.88 27.52
N VAL A 403 21.74 -17.66 26.64
CA VAL A 403 20.43 -17.17 27.05
C VAL A 403 19.67 -18.23 27.84
N THR A 404 19.70 -19.47 27.36
CA THR A 404 19.07 -20.60 28.07
C THR A 404 19.65 -20.79 29.45
N GLU A 405 20.97 -20.74 29.61
CA GLU A 405 21.64 -20.87 30.93
C GLU A 405 21.17 -19.75 31.90
N ARG A 406 21.12 -18.51 31.43
CA ARG A 406 20.70 -17.37 32.25
C ARG A 406 19.21 -17.45 32.66
N VAL A 407 18.33 -17.79 31.72
CA VAL A 407 16.89 -17.93 31.98
C VAL A 407 16.64 -19.05 33.00
N PHE A 408 17.17 -20.25 32.79
CA PHE A 408 16.97 -21.36 33.70
C PHE A 408 17.73 -21.21 35.04
N ALA A 409 18.86 -20.48 35.09
CA ALA A 409 19.48 -20.09 36.35
C ALA A 409 18.56 -19.22 37.18
N LEU A 410 17.97 -18.16 36.57
CA LEU A 410 17.02 -17.28 37.25
C LEU A 410 15.76 -18.03 37.73
N MET A 411 15.23 -18.96 36.93
CA MET A 411 14.09 -19.81 37.31
C MET A 411 14.43 -20.67 38.54
N ARG A 412 15.61 -21.31 38.56
CA ARG A 412 16.08 -22.11 39.71
C ARG A 412 16.26 -21.24 40.96
N GLU A 413 16.91 -20.09 40.83
CA GLU A 413 17.11 -19.13 41.94
C GLU A 413 15.80 -18.65 42.52
N SER A 414 14.79 -18.47 41.65
CA SER A 414 13.43 -18.05 42.06
C SER A 414 12.57 -19.22 42.56
N GLY A 415 13.04 -20.48 42.45
CA GLY A 415 12.30 -21.66 42.86
C GLY A 415 11.07 -21.95 41.99
N VAL A 416 11.05 -21.55 40.74
CA VAL A 416 9.91 -21.71 39.81
C VAL A 416 10.22 -22.70 38.68
N ARG A 417 9.19 -23.37 38.16
CA ARG A 417 9.28 -24.29 37.04
C ARG A 417 8.81 -23.68 35.73
N VAL A 418 8.13 -22.53 35.77
CA VAL A 418 7.65 -21.81 34.61
C VAL A 418 7.99 -20.33 34.72
N ALA A 419 8.43 -19.73 33.61
CA ALA A 419 8.60 -18.29 33.49
C ALA A 419 7.81 -17.77 32.29
N ILE A 420 7.38 -16.53 32.36
CA ILE A 420 6.47 -15.91 31.37
C ILE A 420 7.21 -14.79 30.64
N GLY A 421 7.38 -14.90 29.33
CA GLY A 421 7.81 -13.83 28.43
C GLY A 421 6.62 -13.01 27.96
N ARG A 422 6.79 -11.70 27.92
CA ARG A 422 5.69 -10.74 27.69
C ARG A 422 5.25 -10.69 26.24
N TYR A 423 3.97 -10.46 26.05
CA TYR A 423 3.38 -10.00 24.79
C TYR A 423 3.71 -8.51 24.56
N ASP A 424 3.79 -8.11 23.28
CA ASP A 424 4.03 -6.73 22.85
C ASP A 424 5.32 -6.12 23.46
N GLU A 425 6.41 -6.89 23.37
CA GLU A 425 7.68 -6.55 23.99
C GLU A 425 8.78 -6.38 22.93
N PRO A 426 9.45 -5.19 22.86
CA PRO A 426 10.59 -4.99 21.97
C PRO A 426 11.83 -5.73 22.53
N ARG A 427 12.42 -6.64 21.74
CA ARG A 427 13.50 -7.53 22.15
C ARG A 427 14.74 -7.42 21.28
N LEU A 428 15.93 -7.58 21.87
CA LEU A 428 17.22 -7.68 21.17
C LEU A 428 17.63 -9.15 20.86
N LEU A 429 16.66 -10.04 20.68
CA LEU A 429 16.89 -11.46 20.41
C LEU A 429 16.85 -11.80 18.92
N TYR A 430 16.20 -10.99 18.11
CA TYR A 430 15.84 -11.26 16.73
C TYR A 430 16.94 -10.77 15.77
N VAL A 431 18.01 -11.56 15.61
CA VAL A 431 19.23 -11.17 14.90
C VAL A 431 19.44 -11.90 13.56
N ALA A 432 18.68 -12.95 13.29
CA ALA A 432 18.78 -13.67 12.02
C ALA A 432 18.34 -12.78 10.84
N PRO A 433 18.87 -13.02 9.63
CA PRO A 433 18.46 -12.29 8.43
C PRO A 433 16.96 -12.34 8.15
N ALA A 434 16.26 -13.38 8.61
CA ALA A 434 14.81 -13.51 8.49
C ALA A 434 14.02 -12.38 9.17
N PHE A 435 14.59 -11.69 10.16
CA PHE A 435 13.96 -10.55 10.83
C PHE A 435 14.27 -9.20 10.18
N ALA A 436 15.26 -9.14 9.28
CA ALA A 436 15.54 -7.93 8.51
C ALA A 436 14.43 -7.68 7.48
N THR A 437 14.07 -6.43 7.27
CA THR A 437 13.04 -6.04 6.30
C THR A 437 13.63 -5.59 4.97
N GLY A 438 14.96 -5.44 4.91
CA GLY A 438 15.71 -5.06 3.74
C GLY A 438 17.20 -5.39 3.90
N THR A 439 18.03 -4.82 3.03
CA THR A 439 19.49 -5.13 2.97
C THR A 439 20.38 -4.01 3.51
N ARG A 440 19.80 -2.84 3.81
CA ARG A 440 20.54 -1.68 4.34
C ARG A 440 20.61 -1.74 5.86
N VAL A 441 21.67 -1.19 6.45
CA VAL A 441 21.83 -1.06 7.90
C VAL A 441 20.72 -0.22 8.55
N THR A 442 20.14 0.69 7.76
CA THR A 442 19.04 1.59 8.19
C THR A 442 17.67 0.95 8.03
N ASP A 443 17.57 -0.22 7.42
CA ASP A 443 16.29 -0.88 7.23
C ASP A 443 15.77 -1.40 8.57
N GLU A 444 14.48 -1.32 8.74
CA GLU A 444 13.81 -1.76 9.95
C GLU A 444 13.96 -3.26 10.17
N HIS A 445 14.03 -3.68 11.42
CA HIS A 445 13.99 -5.09 11.80
C HIS A 445 12.69 -5.39 12.54
N ARG A 446 12.19 -6.60 12.39
CA ARG A 446 11.11 -7.10 13.22
C ARG A 446 11.68 -7.35 14.62
N THR A 447 11.19 -6.61 15.62
CA THR A 447 11.73 -6.63 17.00
C THR A 447 10.64 -6.69 18.06
N ILE A 448 9.37 -6.49 17.69
CA ILE A 448 8.25 -6.50 18.65
C ILE A 448 7.69 -7.92 18.72
N HIS A 449 7.89 -8.58 19.84
CA HIS A 449 7.31 -9.90 20.10
C HIS A 449 5.78 -9.80 20.27
N ILE A 450 5.04 -10.55 19.48
CA ILE A 450 3.56 -10.53 19.44
C ILE A 450 2.94 -11.88 19.82
N GLY A 451 3.57 -12.60 20.73
CA GLY A 451 3.08 -13.82 21.35
C GLY A 451 3.28 -13.78 22.86
N LEU A 452 2.79 -14.79 23.55
CA LEU A 452 3.09 -15.06 24.94
C LEU A 452 4.04 -16.25 25.00
N ASP A 453 5.19 -16.10 25.67
CA ASP A 453 6.13 -17.20 25.86
C ASP A 453 5.98 -17.83 27.23
N LEU A 454 5.94 -19.16 27.29
CA LEU A 454 5.93 -19.93 28.53
C LEU A 454 7.17 -20.81 28.58
N PHE A 455 8.22 -20.34 29.30
CA PHE A 455 9.50 -21.02 29.43
C PHE A 455 9.38 -22.17 30.41
N ALA A 456 9.73 -23.38 29.98
CA ALA A 456 9.79 -24.59 30.79
C ALA A 456 10.76 -25.60 30.14
N GLU A 457 11.09 -26.67 30.85
CA GLU A 457 11.99 -27.72 30.36
C GLU A 457 11.45 -28.36 29.07
N ALA A 458 12.37 -28.74 28.17
CA ALA A 458 12.02 -29.51 26.96
C ALA A 458 11.27 -30.80 27.37
N GLY A 459 10.29 -31.22 26.54
CA GLY A 459 9.42 -32.34 26.84
C GLY A 459 8.20 -32.02 27.71
N THR A 460 8.07 -30.79 28.24
CA THR A 460 6.87 -30.34 28.96
C THR A 460 5.63 -30.48 28.05
N PRO A 461 4.52 -31.11 28.51
CA PRO A 461 3.31 -31.28 27.71
C PRO A 461 2.63 -29.96 27.39
N VAL A 462 2.09 -29.87 26.17
CA VAL A 462 1.28 -28.74 25.67
C VAL A 462 -0.12 -29.24 25.36
N PHE A 463 -1.13 -28.48 25.76
CA PHE A 463 -2.55 -28.87 25.65
C PHE A 463 -3.35 -27.81 24.90
N ALA A 464 -4.44 -28.23 24.25
CA ALA A 464 -5.40 -27.30 23.66
C ALA A 464 -6.25 -26.65 24.76
N PRO A 465 -6.28 -25.31 24.87
CA PRO A 465 -7.07 -24.64 25.90
C PRO A 465 -8.57 -24.68 25.62
N LEU A 466 -8.97 -24.82 24.39
CA LEU A 466 -10.36 -24.82 23.88
C LEU A 466 -10.54 -25.94 22.86
N ASP A 467 -11.80 -26.35 22.65
CA ASP A 467 -12.15 -27.19 21.54
C ASP A 467 -11.76 -26.54 20.21
N GLY A 468 -11.19 -27.31 19.29
CA GLY A 468 -10.71 -26.78 18.02
C GLY A 468 -10.54 -27.85 16.96
N THR A 469 -9.96 -27.42 15.85
CA THR A 469 -9.62 -28.29 14.72
C THR A 469 -8.22 -27.94 14.24
N VAL A 470 -7.37 -28.92 13.98
CA VAL A 470 -6.05 -28.70 13.38
C VAL A 470 -6.23 -28.01 12.04
N HIS A 471 -5.77 -26.77 11.95
CA HIS A 471 -5.84 -25.94 10.74
C HIS A 471 -4.61 -26.14 9.85
N ALA A 472 -3.43 -26.07 10.46
CA ALA A 472 -2.17 -26.25 9.78
C ALA A 472 -1.10 -26.74 10.77
N PHE A 473 -0.04 -27.35 10.27
CA PHE A 473 1.17 -27.67 11.02
C PHE A 473 2.36 -27.81 10.07
N ALA A 474 3.56 -27.51 10.55
CA ALA A 474 4.81 -27.59 9.79
C ALA A 474 6.03 -27.76 10.73
N ASP A 475 7.17 -28.15 10.18
CA ASP A 475 8.48 -28.01 10.81
C ASP A 475 9.22 -26.85 10.13
N ASN A 476 9.12 -25.66 10.68
CA ASN A 476 9.79 -24.45 10.22
C ASN A 476 11.24 -24.46 10.74
N ALA A 477 12.07 -25.34 10.20
CA ALA A 477 13.39 -25.71 10.71
C ALA A 477 14.50 -24.66 10.46
N THR A 478 14.16 -23.48 9.90
CA THR A 478 15.12 -22.38 9.73
C THR A 478 15.59 -21.86 11.10
N PRO A 479 16.89 -21.56 11.28
CA PRO A 479 17.38 -20.97 12.54
C PRO A 479 16.59 -19.71 12.93
N GLN A 480 16.23 -19.64 14.20
CA GLN A 480 15.40 -18.60 14.81
C GLN A 480 13.96 -18.52 14.27
N ASP A 481 13.47 -19.56 13.59
CA ASP A 481 12.06 -19.75 13.27
C ASP A 481 11.37 -20.59 14.35
N TYR A 482 10.11 -20.97 14.15
CA TYR A 482 9.30 -21.72 15.12
C TYR A 482 9.76 -23.16 15.37
N GLY A 483 10.55 -23.77 14.46
CA GLY A 483 10.68 -25.23 14.44
C GLY A 483 9.31 -25.88 14.20
N PRO A 484 9.01 -27.01 14.85
CA PRO A 484 7.67 -27.60 14.78
C PRO A 484 6.60 -26.66 15.35
N VAL A 485 5.57 -26.42 14.56
CA VAL A 485 4.46 -25.49 14.84
C VAL A 485 3.12 -26.12 14.52
N ILE A 486 2.11 -25.86 15.35
CA ILE A 486 0.72 -26.29 15.15
C ILE A 486 -0.17 -25.07 15.23
N VAL A 487 -1.16 -24.98 14.33
CA VAL A 487 -2.21 -23.96 14.35
C VAL A 487 -3.56 -24.66 14.50
N LEU A 488 -4.31 -24.31 15.53
CA LEU A 488 -5.70 -24.76 15.72
C LEU A 488 -6.67 -23.66 15.28
N ARG A 489 -7.77 -24.04 14.67
CA ARG A 489 -8.91 -23.18 14.36
C ARG A 489 -9.99 -23.39 15.40
N HIS A 490 -10.56 -22.29 15.87
CA HIS A 490 -11.67 -22.21 16.80
C HIS A 490 -12.80 -21.37 16.19
N THR A 491 -13.98 -21.47 16.79
CA THR A 491 -15.16 -20.71 16.38
C THR A 491 -15.88 -20.21 17.62
N THR A 492 -16.22 -18.93 17.68
CA THR A 492 -17.03 -18.34 18.74
C THR A 492 -18.49 -18.74 18.61
N ASP A 493 -19.32 -18.43 19.62
CA ASP A 493 -20.75 -18.74 19.61
C ASP A 493 -21.53 -18.03 18.48
N ASP A 494 -21.03 -16.88 18.01
CA ASP A 494 -21.62 -16.13 16.88
C ASP A 494 -21.06 -16.53 15.51
N GLY A 495 -20.20 -17.56 15.46
CA GLY A 495 -19.61 -18.08 14.23
C GLY A 495 -18.34 -17.36 13.77
N THR A 496 -17.77 -16.44 14.57
CA THR A 496 -16.49 -15.80 14.24
C THR A 496 -15.36 -16.82 14.39
N GLU A 497 -14.57 -17.03 13.35
CA GLU A 497 -13.38 -17.87 13.40
C GLU A 497 -12.19 -17.12 14.02
N PHE A 498 -11.34 -17.84 14.73
CA PHE A 498 -10.05 -17.39 15.22
C PHE A 498 -9.09 -18.57 15.38
N PHE A 499 -7.82 -18.30 15.59
CA PHE A 499 -6.79 -19.32 15.60
C PHE A 499 -5.92 -19.22 16.84
N THR A 500 -5.34 -20.35 17.25
CA THR A 500 -4.24 -20.40 18.21
C THR A 500 -3.04 -21.06 17.56
N LEU A 501 -1.88 -20.42 17.69
CA LEU A 501 -0.61 -20.92 17.18
C LEU A 501 0.28 -21.36 18.35
N TYR A 502 0.89 -22.53 18.21
CA TYR A 502 1.80 -23.15 19.17
C TYR A 502 3.13 -23.39 18.48
N GLY A 503 4.15 -22.60 18.82
CA GLY A 503 5.50 -22.69 18.28
C GLY A 503 6.48 -23.38 19.24
N HIS A 504 7.68 -23.72 18.72
CA HIS A 504 8.81 -24.29 19.43
C HIS A 504 8.55 -25.68 20.02
N LEU A 505 7.77 -26.49 19.30
CA LEU A 505 7.36 -27.82 19.71
C LEU A 505 8.43 -28.88 19.39
N SER A 506 8.24 -30.10 19.90
CA SER A 506 9.05 -31.26 19.51
C SER A 506 8.62 -31.81 18.14
N ARG A 507 9.54 -32.43 17.38
CA ARG A 507 9.20 -33.08 16.10
C ARG A 507 8.22 -34.23 16.24
N GLU A 508 8.24 -34.92 17.40
CA GLU A 508 7.33 -36.00 17.71
C GLU A 508 5.88 -35.53 17.72
N SER A 509 5.65 -34.26 18.08
CA SER A 509 4.31 -33.63 18.12
C SER A 509 3.61 -33.57 16.77
N LEU A 510 4.36 -33.62 15.67
CA LEU A 510 3.78 -33.59 14.31
C LEU A 510 3.44 -34.99 13.77
N ARG A 511 3.89 -36.08 14.44
CA ARG A 511 3.69 -37.43 13.93
C ARG A 511 2.23 -37.85 14.01
N GLY A 512 1.67 -38.27 12.86
CA GLY A 512 0.30 -38.71 12.76
C GLY A 512 -0.76 -37.61 12.94
N LEU A 513 -0.33 -36.32 12.91
CA LEU A 513 -1.24 -35.21 12.90
C LEU A 513 -1.84 -35.03 11.50
N GLU A 514 -3.12 -34.69 11.43
CA GLU A 514 -3.84 -34.47 10.17
C GLU A 514 -4.63 -33.16 10.23
N VAL A 515 -4.60 -32.39 9.14
CA VAL A 515 -5.45 -31.21 8.98
C VAL A 515 -6.91 -31.64 9.03
N GLY A 516 -7.73 -30.89 9.77
CA GLY A 516 -9.14 -31.23 9.98
C GLY A 516 -9.41 -32.15 11.20
N ARG A 517 -8.39 -32.67 11.86
CA ARG A 517 -8.55 -33.44 13.11
C ARG A 517 -9.17 -32.55 14.19
N ARG A 518 -10.22 -33.01 14.84
CA ARG A 518 -10.80 -32.34 16.01
C ARG A 518 -9.94 -32.58 17.24
N VAL A 519 -9.84 -31.55 18.05
CA VAL A 519 -9.10 -31.54 19.32
C VAL A 519 -10.02 -31.01 20.40
N ALA A 520 -10.09 -31.74 21.53
CA ALA A 520 -10.89 -31.32 22.68
C ALA A 520 -10.09 -30.38 23.61
N ALA A 521 -10.79 -29.53 24.34
CA ALA A 521 -10.20 -28.76 25.43
C ALA A 521 -9.53 -29.70 26.45
N GLY A 522 -8.27 -29.40 26.83
CA GLY A 522 -7.46 -30.24 27.73
C GLY A 522 -6.82 -31.46 27.06
N GLU A 523 -7.00 -31.69 25.76
CA GLU A 523 -6.27 -32.71 25.03
C GLU A 523 -4.79 -32.31 24.85
N GLN A 524 -3.88 -33.23 25.15
CA GLN A 524 -2.46 -33.02 24.86
C GLN A 524 -2.22 -33.05 23.34
N ILE A 525 -1.72 -31.94 22.80
CA ILE A 525 -1.45 -31.77 21.36
C ILE A 525 0.03 -31.85 21.02
N ALA A 526 0.93 -31.57 21.99
CA ALA A 526 2.34 -31.48 21.73
C ALA A 526 3.19 -31.66 23.01
N THR A 527 4.51 -31.54 22.85
CA THR A 527 5.47 -31.28 23.91
C THR A 527 6.47 -30.21 23.44
N LEU A 528 7.10 -29.50 24.39
CA LEU A 528 8.13 -28.51 24.09
C LEU A 528 9.37 -29.13 23.45
N GLY A 529 9.92 -28.49 22.43
CA GLY A 529 11.15 -28.87 21.74
C GLY A 529 12.41 -28.45 22.48
N ALA A 530 13.48 -29.24 22.34
CA ALA A 530 14.83 -28.85 22.72
C ALA A 530 15.43 -27.88 21.67
N PRO A 531 16.50 -27.12 22.01
CA PRO A 531 17.06 -26.08 21.10
C PRO A 531 17.48 -26.59 19.72
N ASP A 532 17.89 -27.88 19.62
CA ASP A 532 18.30 -28.51 18.36
C ASP A 532 17.14 -28.74 17.36
N VAL A 533 15.90 -28.63 17.80
CA VAL A 533 14.71 -28.85 16.95
C VAL A 533 13.72 -27.67 16.94
N ASN A 534 13.79 -26.76 17.91
CA ASN A 534 12.80 -25.70 18.13
C ASN A 534 13.18 -24.35 17.49
N GLY A 535 14.12 -24.34 16.55
CA GLY A 535 14.65 -23.11 15.93
C GLY A 535 15.90 -22.55 16.63
N GLY A 536 16.45 -23.24 17.63
CA GLY A 536 17.60 -22.76 18.41
C GLY A 536 17.24 -21.82 19.55
N TRP A 537 16.02 -21.92 20.07
CA TRP A 537 15.55 -21.10 21.18
C TRP A 537 15.65 -21.81 22.53
N THR A 538 15.79 -21.03 23.61
CA THR A 538 15.51 -21.49 24.98
C THR A 538 14.19 -22.26 24.98
N PRO A 539 14.09 -23.48 25.54
CA PRO A 539 12.82 -24.22 25.55
C PRO A 539 11.66 -23.42 26.13
N HIS A 540 10.63 -23.20 25.34
CA HIS A 540 9.42 -22.48 25.71
C HIS A 540 8.27 -22.82 24.74
N LEU A 541 7.05 -22.53 25.12
CA LEU A 541 5.90 -22.45 24.24
C LEU A 541 5.73 -21.01 23.79
N HIS A 542 5.79 -20.75 22.49
CA HIS A 542 5.28 -19.52 21.91
C HIS A 542 3.81 -19.70 21.59
N LEU A 543 2.94 -18.90 22.22
CA LEU A 543 1.49 -18.98 22.06
C LEU A 543 0.95 -17.68 21.49
N GLN A 544 0.15 -17.77 20.43
CA GLN A 544 -0.59 -16.62 19.86
C GLN A 544 -2.08 -16.95 19.75
N ILE A 545 -2.93 -15.91 19.90
CA ILE A 545 -4.35 -15.94 19.54
C ILE A 545 -4.51 -14.99 18.36
N ILE A 546 -4.96 -15.49 17.21
CA ILE A 546 -4.91 -14.80 15.93
C ILE A 546 -6.32 -14.69 15.36
N THR A 547 -6.73 -13.50 14.97
CA THR A 547 -8.07 -13.23 14.42
C THR A 547 -8.12 -13.47 12.90
N ASP A 548 -7.04 -13.24 12.18
CA ASP A 548 -6.89 -13.54 10.76
C ASP A 548 -5.44 -13.99 10.47
N LEU A 549 -5.29 -15.19 9.93
CA LEU A 549 -3.98 -15.73 9.52
C LEU A 549 -3.41 -15.07 8.24
N LEU A 550 -4.15 -14.17 7.58
CA LEU A 550 -3.74 -13.48 6.35
C LEU A 550 -3.33 -14.44 5.21
N GLY A 551 -3.76 -15.69 5.29
CA GLY A 551 -3.32 -16.76 4.37
C GLY A 551 -1.91 -17.30 4.64
N LEU A 552 -1.23 -16.86 5.71
CA LEU A 552 0.15 -17.25 6.03
C LEU A 552 0.25 -18.59 6.74
N GLY A 553 -0.85 -19.09 7.34
CA GLY A 553 -0.87 -20.40 8.01
C GLY A 553 0.20 -20.48 9.10
N THR A 554 1.13 -21.44 8.98
CA THR A 554 2.22 -21.66 9.94
C THR A 554 3.34 -20.62 9.87
N ASP A 555 3.34 -19.77 8.83
CA ASP A 555 4.31 -18.69 8.66
C ASP A 555 3.79 -17.34 9.21
N PHE A 556 2.66 -17.36 9.97
CA PHE A 556 2.18 -16.14 10.65
C PHE A 556 3.27 -15.64 11.61
N PRO A 557 3.66 -14.34 11.54
CA PRO A 557 4.84 -13.87 12.27
C PRO A 557 4.63 -13.84 13.78
N GLY A 558 5.63 -14.30 14.54
CA GLY A 558 5.70 -14.13 16.00
C GLY A 558 6.33 -12.80 16.42
N VAL A 559 6.84 -12.03 15.45
CA VAL A 559 7.57 -10.79 15.69
C VAL A 559 7.17 -9.75 14.65
N ALA A 560 6.70 -8.61 15.10
CA ALA A 560 6.26 -7.49 14.25
C ALA A 560 7.36 -6.45 14.02
N ARG A 561 7.19 -5.65 12.96
CA ARG A 561 7.94 -4.40 12.78
C ARG A 561 7.46 -3.33 13.75
N PRO A 562 8.33 -2.49 14.31
CA PRO A 562 7.92 -1.35 15.13
C PRO A 562 6.90 -0.43 14.43
N THR A 563 7.10 -0.11 13.15
CA THR A 563 6.19 0.75 12.38
C THR A 563 4.81 0.12 12.12
N GLN A 564 4.70 -1.21 12.17
CA GLN A 564 3.44 -1.94 11.98
C GLN A 564 2.92 -2.58 13.28
N ARG A 565 3.49 -2.22 14.44
CA ARG A 565 3.14 -2.82 15.74
C ARG A 565 1.63 -2.80 16.00
N GLU A 566 0.98 -1.66 15.78
CA GLU A 566 -0.45 -1.49 16.03
C GLU A 566 -1.29 -2.47 15.20
N VAL A 567 -0.95 -2.63 13.91
CA VAL A 567 -1.66 -3.53 13.00
C VAL A 567 -1.52 -4.99 13.44
N TRP A 568 -0.28 -5.42 13.71
CA TRP A 568 -0.02 -6.80 14.13
C TRP A 568 -0.61 -7.13 15.50
N CYS A 569 -0.56 -6.19 16.45
CA CYS A 569 -1.21 -6.37 17.76
C CYS A 569 -2.74 -6.38 17.68
N ALA A 570 -3.36 -5.84 16.65
CA ALA A 570 -4.80 -5.93 16.44
C ALA A 570 -5.22 -7.28 15.83
N LEU A 571 -4.32 -7.91 15.06
CA LEU A 571 -4.55 -9.22 14.43
C LEU A 571 -4.23 -10.39 15.37
N CYS A 572 -3.43 -10.13 16.42
CA CYS A 572 -2.93 -11.17 17.32
C CYS A 572 -3.19 -10.86 18.80
#